data_c0497f5e7373e4720dc7c850680faf64
#
_entry.id   c0497f5e7373e4720dc7c850680faf64
#
_cell.length_a   1.000
_cell.length_b   1.000
_cell.length_c   1.000
_cell.angle_alpha   90.00
_cell.angle_beta   90.00
_cell.angle_gamma   90.00
#
_symmetry.space_group_name_H-M   'P 1'
#
loop_
_entity.id
_entity.type
_entity.pdbx_description
1 polymer ?
#
loop_
_entity_poly.entity_id
_entity_poly.type
_entity_poly.pdbx_seq_one_letter_code
_entity_poly.pdbx_strand_id
1 'polypeptide(L)'
;MKLRTLLSLACGALIGIAHVPASAQILFQDNFDVDSTANWTVNGGPSDEFADFFFDYSTVGIPSAPNSGGTTRGLKMYANHTDNIFGGFSVSPTGQSFSGDYELRFDLWINFNGPAPAGGNGSTQLTGAGIGSTGTTAQWPGAATKDGVWFATTGDGGSASDYRAYSTAAPTSYAAGNEVYAAPGGAINNTAAYYASLGENTPPAAQTALYPQQTGTSAAGAPAFAWHDVSIVKAGDTITWSIDGLLIATIDTTTVTLAGENILFMYSDVNATSSTDPNAIHLLFGLVDNVTVMAVPEPSVFALGILGIAGIYVARRRKK
;
A
#
# COMPACT_ATOMS: atom_id res chain seq x y z
N MET A 1 42.25 -0.33 -72.52
CA MET A 1 41.35 0.60 -71.83
C MET A 1 40.92 -0.06 -70.50
N LYS A 2 41.47 0.42 -69.38
CA LYS A 2 41.28 -0.20 -68.04
C LYS A 2 40.20 0.55 -67.30
N LEU A 3 39.11 -0.13 -67.00
CA LEU A 3 38.02 0.42 -66.19
C LEU A 3 38.35 0.22 -64.72
N ARG A 4 38.48 1.34 -63.97
CA ARG A 4 38.72 1.33 -62.53
C ARG A 4 37.41 1.37 -61.79
N THR A 5 37.11 0.30 -61.07
CA THR A 5 35.96 0.21 -60.16
C THR A 5 36.33 0.88 -58.84
N LEU A 6 35.69 1.99 -58.47
CA LEU A 6 35.78 2.61 -57.18
C LEU A 6 34.79 1.93 -56.21
N LEU A 7 35.30 1.21 -55.23
CA LEU A 7 34.57 0.63 -54.15
C LEU A 7 34.46 1.69 -53.01
N SER A 8 33.27 2.29 -52.87
CA SER A 8 33.01 3.22 -51.75
C SER A 8 32.58 2.40 -50.54
N LEU A 9 33.51 2.34 -49.56
CA LEU A 9 33.26 1.75 -48.26
C LEU A 9 32.46 2.75 -47.42
N ALA A 10 31.13 2.56 -47.29
CA ALA A 10 30.30 3.34 -46.34
C ALA A 10 30.43 2.71 -44.95
N CYS A 11 31.26 3.26 -44.10
CA CYS A 11 31.38 2.92 -42.71
C CYS A 11 30.14 3.48 -41.97
N GLY A 12 29.15 2.60 -41.75
CA GLY A 12 27.99 2.92 -40.92
C GLY A 12 28.39 2.84 -39.44
N ALA A 13 28.60 3.96 -38.80
CA ALA A 13 28.74 4.01 -37.33
C ALA A 13 27.39 3.67 -36.70
N LEU A 14 27.24 2.46 -36.19
CA LEU A 14 26.18 2.09 -35.25
C LEU A 14 26.54 2.80 -33.93
N ILE A 15 25.89 3.93 -33.67
CA ILE A 15 25.88 4.52 -32.33
C ILE A 15 24.96 3.63 -31.50
N GLY A 16 25.55 2.70 -30.75
CA GLY A 16 24.85 1.94 -29.73
C GLY A 16 24.46 2.91 -28.62
N ILE A 17 23.21 3.32 -28.59
CA ILE A 17 22.64 4.06 -27.45
C ILE A 17 22.54 3.05 -26.33
N ALA A 18 23.50 3.08 -25.40
CA ALA A 18 23.38 2.35 -24.15
C ALA A 18 22.14 2.90 -23.42
N HIS A 19 21.08 2.10 -23.35
CA HIS A 19 19.98 2.36 -22.44
C HIS A 19 20.54 2.20 -21.03
N VAL A 20 20.82 3.30 -20.37
CA VAL A 20 20.95 3.32 -18.92
C VAL A 20 19.51 3.25 -18.41
N PRO A 21 19.10 2.18 -17.73
CA PRO A 21 17.79 2.17 -17.10
C PRO A 21 17.75 3.35 -16.13
N ALA A 22 16.76 4.21 -16.27
CA ALA A 22 16.53 5.25 -15.28
C ALA A 22 16.23 4.53 -13.98
N SER A 23 17.13 4.60 -13.00
CA SER A 23 16.84 4.11 -11.66
C SER A 23 15.71 4.97 -11.09
N ALA A 24 14.68 4.33 -10.50
CA ALA A 24 13.62 5.05 -9.83
C ALA A 24 14.24 5.95 -8.75
N GLN A 25 13.91 7.24 -8.76
CA GLN A 25 14.37 8.18 -7.75
C GLN A 25 13.56 7.97 -6.48
N ILE A 26 14.24 7.75 -5.35
CA ILE A 26 13.58 7.75 -4.04
C ILE A 26 13.24 9.20 -3.69
N LEU A 27 11.96 9.47 -3.47
CA LEU A 27 11.43 10.78 -3.07
C LEU A 27 11.32 10.90 -1.55
N PHE A 28 11.01 9.77 -0.88
CA PHE A 28 10.89 9.67 0.57
C PHE A 28 11.15 8.22 0.99
N GLN A 29 11.72 8.04 2.18
CA GLN A 29 11.83 6.72 2.82
C GLN A 29 11.82 6.86 4.34
N ASP A 30 11.25 5.87 5.03
CA ASP A 30 11.34 5.68 6.46
C ASP A 30 11.26 4.18 6.77
N ASN A 31 12.28 3.66 7.42
CA ASN A 31 12.33 2.26 7.88
C ASN A 31 12.13 2.13 9.39
N PHE A 32 11.83 3.24 10.07
CA PHE A 32 11.57 3.30 11.50
C PHE A 32 12.66 2.71 12.42
N ASP A 33 13.87 2.47 11.91
CA ASP A 33 15.00 1.98 12.71
C ASP A 33 15.54 3.00 13.72
N VAL A 34 15.13 4.24 13.56
CA VAL A 34 15.31 5.33 14.52
C VAL A 34 13.94 5.94 14.82
N ASP A 35 13.79 6.55 15.99
CA ASP A 35 12.54 7.22 16.35
C ASP A 35 12.19 8.33 15.34
N SER A 36 11.18 8.07 14.54
CA SER A 36 10.69 8.96 13.48
C SER A 36 9.51 9.83 13.90
N THR A 37 9.08 9.80 15.17
CA THR A 37 7.87 10.50 15.67
C THR A 37 7.81 11.97 15.24
N ALA A 38 8.94 12.68 15.26
CA ALA A 38 9.00 14.08 14.86
C ALA A 38 8.78 14.33 13.36
N ASN A 39 8.89 13.29 12.54
CA ASN A 39 8.77 13.36 11.07
C ASN A 39 7.34 13.08 10.58
N TRP A 40 6.44 12.70 11.48
CA TRP A 40 5.09 12.30 11.14
C TRP A 40 4.03 13.15 11.86
N THR A 41 2.95 13.43 11.16
CA THR A 41 1.76 14.08 11.70
C THR A 41 0.69 13.03 11.95
N VAL A 42 0.17 12.98 13.18
CA VAL A 42 -0.99 12.16 13.53
C VAL A 42 -2.25 12.99 13.32
N ASN A 43 -3.10 12.54 12.40
CA ASN A 43 -4.38 13.15 12.07
C ASN A 43 -5.45 12.33 12.78
N GLY A 44 -5.78 12.73 14.01
CA GLY A 44 -6.61 11.97 14.91
C GLY A 44 -8.10 12.07 14.63
N GLY A 45 -8.80 11.13 15.19
CA GLY A 45 -10.25 11.10 15.38
C GLY A 45 -10.60 11.16 16.87
N PRO A 46 -11.43 10.26 17.39
CA PRO A 46 -11.72 10.12 18.81
C PRO A 46 -10.50 9.71 19.63
N SER A 47 -10.56 9.89 20.94
CA SER A 47 -9.45 9.81 21.91
C SER A 47 -8.82 8.44 22.19
N ASP A 48 -9.08 7.43 21.37
CA ASP A 48 -8.66 6.04 21.59
C ASP A 48 -7.73 5.53 20.48
N GLU A 49 -6.80 6.40 20.06
CA GLU A 49 -5.93 6.16 18.92
C GLU A 49 -4.47 6.28 19.34
N PHE A 50 -3.64 5.42 18.76
CA PHE A 50 -2.23 5.42 19.09
C PHE A 50 -1.36 5.04 17.87
N ALA A 51 -0.30 5.83 17.66
CA ALA A 51 0.77 5.55 16.71
C ALA A 51 2.12 5.55 17.44
N ASP A 52 2.90 4.51 17.24
CA ASP A 52 4.29 4.40 17.71
C ASP A 52 5.21 4.21 16.50
N PHE A 53 6.01 5.23 16.22
CA PHE A 53 6.90 5.27 15.04
C PHE A 53 8.28 4.66 15.30
N PHE A 54 8.40 3.87 16.39
CA PHE A 54 9.64 3.18 16.76
C PHE A 54 9.37 1.87 17.49
N PHE A 55 8.21 1.26 17.25
CA PHE A 55 7.79 0.05 17.94
C PHE A 55 8.65 -1.15 17.59
N ASP A 56 9.17 -1.83 18.60
CA ASP A 56 9.88 -3.11 18.44
C ASP A 56 8.88 -4.27 18.40
N TYR A 57 8.50 -4.68 17.21
CA TYR A 57 7.52 -5.74 17.03
C TYR A 57 8.04 -7.15 17.35
N SER A 58 9.36 -7.32 17.56
CA SER A 58 9.90 -8.56 18.12
C SER A 58 9.45 -8.80 19.55
N THR A 59 9.11 -7.74 20.29
CA THR A 59 8.60 -7.82 21.67
C THR A 59 7.25 -8.53 21.78
N VAL A 60 6.52 -8.61 20.67
CA VAL A 60 5.27 -9.37 20.55
C VAL A 60 5.41 -10.58 19.62
N GLY A 61 6.64 -11.04 19.39
CA GLY A 61 6.95 -12.27 18.67
C GLY A 61 6.77 -12.22 17.17
N ILE A 62 6.77 -11.03 16.56
CA ILE A 62 6.69 -10.86 15.09
C ILE A 62 8.10 -10.86 14.50
N PRO A 63 8.36 -11.63 13.42
CA PRO A 63 9.67 -11.68 12.78
C PRO A 63 9.94 -10.40 11.98
N SER A 64 11.22 -10.15 11.65
CA SER A 64 11.65 -9.05 10.78
C SER A 64 10.85 -8.99 9.48
N ALA A 65 10.49 -7.78 9.05
CA ALA A 65 9.89 -7.57 7.75
C ALA A 65 10.87 -7.93 6.62
N PRO A 66 10.39 -8.40 5.45
CA PRO A 66 11.26 -8.88 4.37
C PRO A 66 12.30 -7.86 3.90
N ASN A 67 11.93 -6.57 3.91
CA ASN A 67 12.80 -5.50 3.41
C ASN A 67 13.56 -4.75 4.52
N SER A 68 13.43 -5.13 5.80
CA SER A 68 14.03 -4.43 6.96
C SER A 68 15.54 -4.66 7.12
N GLY A 69 16.14 -5.57 6.35
CA GLY A 69 17.54 -5.94 6.56
C GLY A 69 17.80 -6.70 7.86
N GLY A 70 16.75 -7.15 8.54
CA GLY A 70 16.82 -7.92 9.78
C GLY A 70 16.50 -7.12 11.05
N THR A 71 16.19 -5.83 10.96
CA THR A 71 15.66 -5.03 12.05
C THR A 71 14.20 -5.40 12.34
N THR A 72 13.69 -4.96 13.49
CA THR A 72 12.33 -5.28 13.97
C THR A 72 11.62 -4.04 14.49
N ARG A 73 11.89 -2.90 13.87
CA ARG A 73 11.27 -1.63 14.21
C ARG A 73 10.27 -1.24 13.11
N GLY A 74 9.14 -0.66 13.51
CA GLY A 74 8.12 -0.25 12.56
C GLY A 74 7.13 0.74 13.19
N LEU A 75 6.26 1.28 12.35
CA LEU A 75 5.10 2.05 12.78
C LEU A 75 4.01 1.08 13.25
N LYS A 76 3.64 1.14 14.54
CA LYS A 76 2.47 0.45 15.09
C LYS A 76 1.30 1.41 15.17
N MET A 77 0.12 0.96 14.71
CA MET A 77 -1.13 1.71 14.80
C MET A 77 -2.22 0.85 15.43
N TYR A 78 -2.98 1.42 16.36
CA TYR A 78 -4.19 0.79 16.90
C TYR A 78 -5.23 1.82 17.32
N ALA A 79 -6.48 1.38 17.42
CA ALA A 79 -7.63 2.15 17.92
C ALA A 79 -8.65 1.20 18.54
N ASN A 80 -9.66 1.75 19.22
CA ASN A 80 -10.79 1.02 19.79
C ASN A 80 -10.40 0.01 20.87
N HIS A 81 -9.61 0.48 21.84
CA HIS A 81 -9.36 -0.24 23.10
C HIS A 81 -10.35 0.13 24.20
N THR A 82 -11.22 1.11 23.96
CA THR A 82 -12.25 1.61 24.88
C THR A 82 -13.64 1.27 24.33
N ASP A 83 -14.49 0.67 25.17
CA ASP A 83 -15.86 0.32 24.79
C ASP A 83 -16.70 1.54 24.40
N ASN A 84 -17.57 1.39 23.41
CA ASN A 84 -18.42 2.43 22.83
C ASN A 84 -17.70 3.55 22.04
N ILE A 85 -16.43 3.41 21.74
CA ILE A 85 -15.73 4.31 20.83
C ILE A 85 -15.59 3.64 19.46
N PHE A 86 -16.12 4.31 18.44
CA PHE A 86 -15.84 3.97 17.03
C PHE A 86 -14.70 4.88 16.58
N GLY A 87 -13.48 4.35 16.60
CA GLY A 87 -12.25 5.10 16.42
C GLY A 87 -11.54 4.81 15.11
N GLY A 88 -10.78 5.80 14.69
CA GLY A 88 -9.88 5.68 13.55
C GLY A 88 -9.15 6.97 13.27
N PHE A 89 -7.96 6.84 12.73
CA PHE A 89 -7.07 7.95 12.47
C PHE A 89 -6.17 7.69 11.26
N SER A 90 -5.41 8.67 10.88
CA SER A 90 -4.35 8.51 9.88
C SER A 90 -3.08 9.23 10.30
N VAL A 91 -1.96 8.79 9.72
CA VAL A 91 -0.67 9.46 9.87
C VAL A 91 -0.11 9.79 8.50
N SER A 92 0.60 10.90 8.41
CA SER A 92 1.23 11.36 7.16
C SER A 92 2.61 11.93 7.45
N PRO A 93 3.60 11.77 6.56
CA PRO A 93 4.90 12.40 6.76
C PRO A 93 4.76 13.92 6.72
N THR A 94 5.31 14.58 7.74
CA THR A 94 5.14 16.01 7.96
C THR A 94 5.78 16.84 6.85
N GLY A 95 4.98 17.71 6.22
CA GLY A 95 5.46 18.67 5.24
C GLY A 95 5.90 18.06 3.90
N GLN A 96 5.61 16.78 3.65
CA GLN A 96 5.93 16.14 2.38
C GLN A 96 4.85 16.40 1.32
N SER A 97 5.28 16.42 0.05
CA SER A 97 4.42 16.62 -1.12
C SER A 97 5.01 15.83 -2.29
N PHE A 98 4.24 14.95 -2.92
CA PHE A 98 4.67 14.04 -3.97
C PHE A 98 3.88 14.29 -5.25
N SER A 99 4.49 14.98 -6.21
CA SER A 99 3.88 15.31 -7.49
C SER A 99 4.31 14.36 -8.61
N GLY A 100 3.56 14.37 -9.71
CA GLY A 100 3.82 13.49 -10.87
C GLY A 100 3.39 12.04 -10.61
N ASP A 101 4.05 11.13 -11.31
CA ASP A 101 3.83 9.69 -11.17
C ASP A 101 4.79 9.11 -10.13
N TYR A 102 4.25 8.36 -9.18
CA TYR A 102 5.04 7.76 -8.11
C TYR A 102 4.40 6.50 -7.56
N GLU A 103 5.20 5.69 -6.90
CA GLU A 103 4.81 4.51 -6.15
C GLU A 103 5.05 4.73 -4.65
N LEU A 104 4.03 4.51 -3.84
CA LEU A 104 4.15 4.27 -2.41
C LEU A 104 4.25 2.77 -2.18
N ARG A 105 5.34 2.28 -1.58
CA ARG A 105 5.56 0.88 -1.27
C ARG A 105 5.97 0.71 0.18
N PHE A 106 5.49 -0.36 0.82
CA PHE A 106 5.78 -0.64 2.22
C PHE A 106 5.48 -2.10 2.57
N ASP A 107 6.07 -2.58 3.66
CA ASP A 107 5.74 -3.86 4.28
C ASP A 107 4.57 -3.65 5.25
N LEU A 108 3.53 -4.47 5.14
CA LEU A 108 2.32 -4.45 5.97
C LEU A 108 2.21 -5.73 6.77
N TRP A 109 1.98 -5.60 8.09
CA TRP A 109 1.54 -6.70 8.94
C TRP A 109 0.24 -6.32 9.64
N ILE A 110 -0.73 -7.21 9.66
CA ILE A 110 -1.95 -7.05 10.43
C ILE A 110 -2.00 -8.14 11.49
N ASN A 111 -2.13 -7.71 12.74
CA ASN A 111 -2.29 -8.61 13.86
C ASN A 111 -3.68 -8.43 14.46
N PHE A 112 -4.34 -9.52 14.78
CA PHE A 112 -5.60 -9.47 15.53
C PHE A 112 -5.55 -10.47 16.68
N ASN A 113 -6.37 -10.20 17.69
CA ASN A 113 -6.46 -11.04 18.87
C ASN A 113 -7.53 -12.12 18.64
N GLY A 114 -7.17 -13.17 17.96
CA GLY A 114 -8.08 -14.25 17.60
C GLY A 114 -7.87 -15.55 18.38
N PRO A 115 -8.73 -16.56 18.18
CA PRO A 115 -9.92 -16.51 17.33
C PRO A 115 -11.10 -15.81 17.98
N ALA A 116 -12.07 -15.35 17.15
CA ALA A 116 -13.34 -14.95 17.71
C ALA A 116 -14.05 -16.19 18.32
N PRO A 117 -14.63 -16.12 19.53
CA PRO A 117 -14.83 -14.91 20.33
C PRO A 117 -13.68 -14.59 21.30
N ALA A 118 -12.51 -15.23 21.26
CA ALA A 118 -11.41 -14.95 22.19
C ALA A 118 -10.91 -13.48 22.04
N GLY A 119 -10.87 -12.94 20.83
CA GLY A 119 -10.69 -11.52 20.56
C GLY A 119 -11.89 -10.66 20.93
N GLY A 120 -13.02 -11.27 21.26
CA GLY A 120 -14.27 -10.58 21.56
C GLY A 120 -14.93 -9.96 20.34
N ASN A 121 -16.07 -9.30 20.59
CA ASN A 121 -16.68 -8.40 19.61
C ASN A 121 -15.81 -7.15 19.50
N GLY A 122 -15.67 -6.56 18.31
CA GLY A 122 -14.83 -5.38 18.12
C GLY A 122 -13.37 -5.69 17.76
N SER A 123 -13.07 -6.94 17.40
CA SER A 123 -11.72 -7.33 16.97
C SER A 123 -11.45 -7.11 15.47
N THR A 124 -12.47 -6.83 14.69
CA THR A 124 -12.33 -6.57 13.26
C THR A 124 -11.86 -5.14 13.03
N GLN A 125 -10.73 -5.02 12.39
CA GLN A 125 -10.04 -3.76 12.17
C GLN A 125 -9.68 -3.57 10.70
N LEU A 126 -9.45 -2.34 10.33
CA LEU A 126 -8.95 -1.93 9.02
C LEU A 126 -7.58 -1.29 9.16
N THR A 127 -6.62 -1.79 8.41
CA THR A 127 -5.33 -1.14 8.19
C THR A 127 -5.22 -0.76 6.73
N GLY A 128 -4.70 0.41 6.44
CA GLY A 128 -4.63 0.86 5.06
C GLY A 128 -3.66 1.99 4.82
N ALA A 129 -3.56 2.38 3.56
CA ALA A 129 -2.72 3.48 3.10
C ALA A 129 -3.35 4.18 1.90
N GLY A 130 -2.86 5.36 1.58
CA GLY A 130 -3.35 6.13 0.44
C GLY A 130 -2.44 7.27 0.02
N ILE A 131 -2.86 7.95 -1.01
CA ILE A 131 -2.12 9.03 -1.67
C ILE A 131 -3.04 10.19 -2.04
N GLY A 132 -2.46 11.34 -2.32
CA GLY A 132 -3.21 12.53 -2.75
C GLY A 132 -3.95 13.23 -1.61
N SER A 133 -3.56 12.98 -0.37
CA SER A 133 -4.10 13.62 0.84
C SER A 133 -3.42 14.96 1.12
N THR A 134 -4.10 15.82 1.89
CA THR A 134 -3.48 17.04 2.44
C THR A 134 -2.39 16.72 3.47
N GLY A 135 -2.43 15.52 4.07
CA GLY A 135 -1.53 15.13 5.17
C GLY A 135 -1.89 15.75 6.52
N THR A 136 -2.95 16.54 6.60
CA THR A 136 -3.38 17.27 7.82
C THR A 136 -4.84 17.01 8.22
N THR A 137 -5.54 16.18 7.44
CA THR A 137 -6.93 15.80 7.67
C THR A 137 -7.01 14.31 7.97
N ALA A 138 -7.71 13.93 9.04
CA ALA A 138 -7.90 12.52 9.38
C ALA A 138 -8.61 11.77 8.27
N GLN A 139 -8.02 10.66 7.84
CA GLN A 139 -8.57 9.78 6.80
C GLN A 139 -8.80 8.39 7.38
N TRP A 140 -10.06 8.05 7.59
CA TRP A 140 -10.53 6.75 8.07
C TRP A 140 -12.01 6.60 7.72
N PRO A 141 -12.65 5.42 7.80
CA PRO A 141 -14.05 5.23 7.39
C PRO A 141 -15.04 6.20 8.03
N GLY A 142 -14.86 6.52 9.31
CA GLY A 142 -15.71 7.46 10.05
C GLY A 142 -15.36 8.94 9.88
N ALA A 143 -14.28 9.29 9.18
CA ALA A 143 -13.91 10.69 8.97
C ALA A 143 -14.97 11.45 8.17
N ALA A 144 -15.23 12.70 8.57
CA ALA A 144 -16.27 13.54 7.96
C ALA A 144 -15.95 13.90 6.50
N THR A 145 -14.68 13.99 6.15
CA THR A 145 -14.21 14.34 4.80
C THR A 145 -13.20 13.32 4.31
N LYS A 146 -13.21 13.07 2.99
CA LYS A 146 -12.17 12.29 2.30
C LYS A 146 -11.44 13.25 1.39
N ASP A 147 -10.11 13.28 1.48
CA ASP A 147 -9.29 14.25 0.76
C ASP A 147 -8.28 13.60 -0.20
N GLY A 148 -8.21 12.28 -0.24
CA GLY A 148 -7.34 11.52 -1.13
C GLY A 148 -8.01 10.25 -1.66
N VAL A 149 -7.21 9.42 -2.29
CA VAL A 149 -7.55 8.04 -2.61
C VAL A 149 -6.80 7.14 -1.63
N TRP A 150 -7.52 6.27 -0.93
CA TRP A 150 -6.91 5.35 0.00
C TRP A 150 -7.65 4.02 0.06
N PHE A 151 -6.95 3.01 0.51
CA PHE A 151 -7.36 1.63 0.50
C PHE A 151 -7.15 1.03 1.88
N ALA A 152 -8.00 0.08 2.27
CA ALA A 152 -7.87 -0.61 3.54
C ALA A 152 -8.32 -2.06 3.42
N THR A 153 -7.75 -2.92 4.27
CA THR A 153 -8.13 -4.32 4.37
C THR A 153 -8.29 -4.74 5.83
N THR A 154 -9.20 -5.69 6.08
CA THR A 154 -9.28 -6.40 7.35
C THR A 154 -8.23 -7.51 7.41
N GLY A 155 -7.75 -7.83 8.61
CA GLY A 155 -6.78 -8.91 8.77
C GLY A 155 -7.40 -10.28 9.04
N ASP A 156 -8.55 -10.30 9.72
CA ASP A 156 -9.21 -11.51 10.22
C ASP A 156 -10.19 -12.15 9.22
N GLY A 157 -10.65 -11.40 8.20
CA GLY A 157 -11.69 -11.86 7.27
C GLY A 157 -13.07 -11.91 7.91
N GLY A 158 -13.28 -11.20 9.02
CA GLY A 158 -14.56 -11.19 9.76
C GLY A 158 -15.59 -10.23 9.19
N SER A 159 -15.26 -9.45 8.17
CA SER A 159 -16.14 -8.45 7.56
C SER A 159 -16.80 -8.96 6.28
N ALA A 160 -17.97 -8.44 5.94
CA ALA A 160 -18.55 -8.63 4.61
C ALA A 160 -17.79 -7.84 3.52
N SER A 161 -16.96 -6.89 3.92
CA SER A 161 -16.16 -6.02 3.03
C SER A 161 -14.75 -5.95 3.56
N ASP A 162 -13.91 -6.92 3.18
CA ASP A 162 -12.54 -7.02 3.65
C ASP A 162 -11.60 -6.09 2.90
N TYR A 163 -11.83 -5.89 1.61
CA TYR A 163 -11.05 -4.99 0.76
C TYR A 163 -11.89 -3.76 0.42
N ARG A 164 -11.38 -2.58 0.78
CA ARG A 164 -12.11 -1.31 0.64
C ARG A 164 -11.28 -0.26 -0.06
N ALA A 165 -11.88 0.40 -1.04
CA ALA A 165 -11.32 1.55 -1.71
C ALA A 165 -12.19 2.77 -1.41
N TYR A 166 -11.54 3.92 -1.18
CA TYR A 166 -12.17 5.18 -0.83
C TYR A 166 -11.62 6.31 -1.69
N SER A 167 -12.47 7.28 -1.96
CA SER A 167 -12.08 8.52 -2.61
C SER A 167 -13.06 9.63 -2.26
N THR A 168 -12.82 10.83 -2.75
CA THR A 168 -13.77 11.94 -2.65
C THR A 168 -15.10 11.64 -3.35
N ALA A 169 -15.10 10.76 -4.36
CA ALA A 169 -16.32 10.30 -5.06
C ALA A 169 -17.02 9.15 -4.32
N ALA A 170 -16.32 8.39 -3.45
CA ALA A 170 -16.86 7.30 -2.67
C ALA A 170 -16.40 7.41 -1.20
N PRO A 171 -16.94 8.35 -0.44
CA PRO A 171 -16.49 8.61 0.94
C PRO A 171 -16.84 7.51 1.95
N THR A 172 -17.80 6.63 1.61
CA THR A 172 -18.15 5.46 2.44
C THR A 172 -17.49 4.16 1.99
N SER A 173 -16.77 4.14 0.94
CA SER A 173 -16.14 3.11 0.12
C SER A 173 -16.92 2.81 -1.16
N TYR A 174 -16.22 2.33 -2.16
CA TYR A 174 -16.84 1.73 -3.33
C TYR A 174 -17.54 0.43 -2.91
N ALA A 175 -18.76 0.23 -3.40
CA ALA A 175 -19.55 -0.96 -3.05
C ALA A 175 -19.03 -2.22 -3.76
N ALA A 176 -19.37 -3.39 -3.21
CA ALA A 176 -19.20 -4.66 -3.91
C ALA A 176 -19.88 -4.62 -5.28
N GLY A 177 -19.25 -5.20 -6.28
CA GLY A 177 -19.72 -5.16 -7.66
C GLY A 177 -19.22 -3.96 -8.46
N ASN A 178 -18.53 -3.02 -7.84
CA ASN A 178 -17.95 -1.88 -8.55
C ASN A 178 -16.69 -2.32 -9.33
N GLU A 179 -16.55 -1.79 -10.54
CA GLU A 179 -15.43 -2.09 -11.46
C GLU A 179 -14.06 -1.59 -10.98
N VAL A 180 -14.01 -0.77 -9.94
CA VAL A 180 -12.73 -0.39 -9.32
C VAL A 180 -12.00 -1.60 -8.74
N TYR A 181 -12.71 -2.65 -8.33
CA TYR A 181 -12.11 -3.87 -7.79
C TYR A 181 -11.75 -4.86 -8.88
N ALA A 182 -10.50 -5.35 -8.85
CA ALA A 182 -9.96 -6.25 -9.85
C ALA A 182 -10.51 -7.68 -9.76
N ALA A 183 -11.01 -8.08 -8.60
CA ALA A 183 -11.61 -9.40 -8.42
C ALA A 183 -12.85 -9.57 -9.32
N PRO A 184 -13.07 -10.76 -9.91
CA PRO A 184 -14.22 -11.04 -10.75
C PRO A 184 -15.54 -10.63 -10.11
N GLY A 185 -16.36 -9.89 -10.85
CA GLY A 185 -17.62 -9.35 -10.36
C GLY A 185 -17.48 -8.26 -9.31
N GLY A 186 -16.30 -7.63 -9.19
CA GLY A 186 -16.06 -6.59 -8.19
C GLY A 186 -16.16 -7.09 -6.76
N ALA A 187 -15.77 -8.35 -6.49
CA ALA A 187 -15.81 -8.92 -5.16
C ALA A 187 -14.86 -8.21 -4.21
N ILE A 188 -15.31 -8.00 -2.97
CA ILE A 188 -14.55 -7.31 -1.91
C ILE A 188 -14.41 -8.13 -0.63
N ASN A 189 -14.96 -9.34 -0.63
CA ASN A 189 -14.88 -10.24 0.53
C ASN A 189 -13.73 -11.25 0.33
N ASN A 190 -13.01 -11.54 1.39
CA ASN A 190 -11.89 -12.48 1.40
C ASN A 190 -12.22 -13.87 0.87
N THR A 191 -13.48 -14.30 0.96
CA THR A 191 -13.95 -15.62 0.48
C THR A 191 -13.93 -15.77 -1.04
N ALA A 192 -13.76 -14.66 -1.79
CA ALA A 192 -13.56 -14.76 -3.24
C ALA A 192 -12.23 -15.45 -3.54
N ALA A 193 -12.25 -16.46 -4.41
CA ALA A 193 -11.06 -17.24 -4.77
C ALA A 193 -9.89 -16.38 -5.32
N TYR A 194 -10.20 -15.18 -5.79
CA TYR A 194 -9.22 -14.20 -6.25
C TYR A 194 -8.19 -13.82 -5.18
N TYR A 195 -8.61 -13.74 -3.92
CA TYR A 195 -7.79 -13.34 -2.78
C TYR A 195 -7.11 -14.51 -2.05
N ALA A 196 -7.36 -15.76 -2.46
CA ALA A 196 -6.97 -16.96 -1.71
C ALA A 196 -5.47 -17.03 -1.36
N SER A 197 -4.60 -16.38 -2.14
CA SER A 197 -3.16 -16.37 -1.88
C SER A 197 -2.73 -15.50 -0.68
N LEU A 198 -3.62 -14.67 -0.14
CA LEU A 198 -3.29 -13.70 0.91
C LEU A 198 -3.55 -14.19 2.33
N GLY A 199 -4.11 -15.38 2.52
CA GLY A 199 -4.59 -15.82 3.82
C GLY A 199 -4.14 -17.20 4.27
N GLU A 200 -4.85 -17.74 5.28
CA GLU A 200 -4.58 -19.02 5.95
C GLU A 200 -3.26 -19.02 6.74
N ASN A 201 -2.86 -17.84 7.26
CA ASN A 201 -1.68 -17.70 8.08
C ASN A 201 -2.00 -17.95 9.56
N THR A 202 -1.02 -18.40 10.31
CA THR A 202 -1.09 -18.55 11.76
C THR A 202 -0.15 -17.58 12.46
N PRO A 203 -0.45 -17.13 13.68
CA PRO A 203 0.48 -16.33 14.45
C PRO A 203 1.85 -17.02 14.56
N PRO A 204 2.95 -16.27 14.54
CA PRO A 204 4.28 -16.84 14.71
C PRO A 204 4.40 -17.62 16.02
N ALA A 205 5.20 -18.71 16.02
CA ALA A 205 5.42 -19.50 17.22
C ALA A 205 5.98 -18.67 18.40
N ALA A 206 6.79 -17.64 18.13
CA ALA A 206 7.28 -16.72 19.14
C ALA A 206 6.12 -15.89 19.75
N GLN A 207 5.12 -15.48 18.97
CA GLN A 207 3.94 -14.77 19.49
C GLN A 207 3.08 -15.71 20.35
N THR A 208 2.81 -16.92 19.90
CA THR A 208 2.01 -17.89 20.66
C THR A 208 2.72 -18.38 21.94
N ALA A 209 4.06 -18.32 21.98
CA ALA A 209 4.81 -18.59 23.22
C ALA A 209 4.63 -17.48 24.27
N LEU A 210 4.53 -16.20 23.83
CA LEU A 210 4.27 -15.06 24.69
C LEU A 210 2.78 -14.95 25.09
N TYR A 211 1.90 -15.30 24.16
CA TYR A 211 0.44 -15.20 24.29
C TYR A 211 -0.23 -16.54 23.94
N PRO A 212 -0.22 -17.52 24.86
CA PRO A 212 -0.68 -18.90 24.55
C PRO A 212 -2.17 -19.00 24.15
N GLN A 213 -2.99 -17.99 24.47
CA GLN A 213 -4.39 -17.91 24.04
C GLN A 213 -4.54 -17.45 22.58
N GLN A 214 -3.48 -16.94 21.95
CA GLN A 214 -3.47 -16.57 20.54
C GLN A 214 -3.39 -17.85 19.69
N THR A 215 -4.56 -18.41 19.38
CA THR A 215 -4.71 -19.66 18.63
C THR A 215 -5.46 -19.45 17.31
N GLY A 216 -5.64 -18.19 16.89
CA GLY A 216 -6.35 -17.84 15.65
C GLY A 216 -5.57 -18.25 14.40
N THR A 217 -6.30 -18.32 13.31
CA THR A 217 -5.77 -18.36 11.94
C THR A 217 -6.46 -17.28 11.15
N SER A 218 -5.78 -16.60 10.24
CA SER A 218 -6.49 -15.77 9.30
C SER A 218 -7.34 -16.65 8.37
N ALA A 219 -8.50 -16.15 7.97
CA ALA A 219 -9.30 -16.82 6.97
C ALA A 219 -8.58 -16.82 5.61
N ALA A 220 -8.92 -17.76 4.72
CA ALA A 220 -8.45 -17.72 3.34
C ALA A 220 -8.73 -16.35 2.73
N GLY A 221 -7.73 -15.75 2.11
CA GLY A 221 -7.84 -14.42 1.51
C GLY A 221 -7.86 -13.24 2.49
N ALA A 222 -7.56 -13.45 3.78
CA ALA A 222 -7.43 -12.39 4.79
C ALA A 222 -5.96 -12.26 5.25
N PRO A 223 -5.31 -11.10 5.12
CA PRO A 223 -3.85 -10.97 5.12
C PRO A 223 -3.20 -10.84 6.51
N ALA A 224 -3.82 -11.30 7.61
CA ALA A 224 -3.17 -11.24 8.91
C ALA A 224 -2.07 -12.29 9.09
N PHE A 225 -1.19 -12.06 10.08
CA PHE A 225 -0.11 -12.96 10.54
C PHE A 225 0.97 -13.27 9.51
N ALA A 226 1.09 -12.47 8.47
CA ALA A 226 2.19 -12.48 7.53
C ALA A 226 2.58 -11.05 7.15
N TRP A 227 3.84 -10.86 6.77
CA TRP A 227 4.27 -9.64 6.10
C TRP A 227 3.85 -9.66 4.63
N HIS A 228 3.27 -8.58 4.17
CA HIS A 228 2.82 -8.38 2.79
C HIS A 228 3.49 -7.15 2.19
N ASP A 229 3.93 -7.27 0.95
CA ASP A 229 4.44 -6.16 0.16
C ASP A 229 3.26 -5.41 -0.47
N VAL A 230 3.03 -4.17 -0.05
CA VAL A 230 1.95 -3.32 -0.55
C VAL A 230 2.49 -2.24 -1.46
N SER A 231 1.87 -2.09 -2.61
CA SER A 231 2.17 -1.05 -3.60
C SER A 231 0.92 -0.26 -3.96
N ILE A 232 1.03 1.08 -3.90
CA ILE A 232 0.03 2.03 -4.39
C ILE A 232 0.73 2.91 -5.42
N VAL A 233 0.34 2.75 -6.70
CA VAL A 233 0.98 3.45 -7.82
C VAL A 233 0.03 4.48 -8.40
N LYS A 234 0.47 5.74 -8.43
CA LYS A 234 -0.14 6.79 -9.24
C LYS A 234 0.63 6.86 -10.57
N ALA A 235 -0.08 6.61 -11.67
CA ALA A 235 0.50 6.70 -13.02
C ALA A 235 -0.54 7.28 -13.98
N GLY A 236 -0.24 8.46 -14.54
CA GLY A 236 -1.19 9.21 -15.35
C GLY A 236 -2.49 9.45 -14.60
N ASP A 237 -3.60 9.02 -15.19
CA ASP A 237 -4.95 9.20 -14.66
C ASP A 237 -5.42 8.02 -13.79
N THR A 238 -4.53 7.16 -13.31
CA THR A 238 -4.90 6.00 -12.51
C THR A 238 -4.13 5.90 -11.20
N ILE A 239 -4.81 5.37 -10.17
CA ILE A 239 -4.20 4.93 -8.92
C ILE A 239 -4.54 3.45 -8.74
N THR A 240 -3.51 2.61 -8.65
CA THR A 240 -3.65 1.16 -8.45
C THR A 240 -3.20 0.76 -7.06
N TRP A 241 -3.83 -0.26 -6.49
CA TRP A 241 -3.45 -0.88 -5.23
C TRP A 241 -3.21 -2.37 -5.43
N SER A 242 -2.06 -2.85 -4.99
CA SER A 242 -1.68 -4.26 -5.02
C SER A 242 -1.13 -4.71 -3.68
N ILE A 243 -1.35 -5.99 -3.36
CA ILE A 243 -0.77 -6.70 -2.22
C ILE A 243 -0.06 -7.93 -2.77
N ASP A 244 1.24 -8.10 -2.48
CA ASP A 244 2.09 -9.18 -3.01
C ASP A 244 2.02 -9.32 -4.54
N GLY A 245 1.90 -8.19 -5.23
CA GLY A 245 1.73 -8.14 -6.69
C GLY A 245 0.33 -8.49 -7.18
N LEU A 246 -0.61 -8.93 -6.32
CA LEU A 246 -2.00 -9.13 -6.68
C LEU A 246 -2.70 -7.76 -6.75
N LEU A 247 -3.20 -7.38 -7.91
CA LEU A 247 -3.97 -6.15 -8.09
C LEU A 247 -5.29 -6.23 -7.32
N ILE A 248 -5.56 -5.31 -6.43
CA ILE A 248 -6.80 -5.28 -5.63
C ILE A 248 -7.80 -4.29 -6.22
N ALA A 249 -7.37 -3.06 -6.51
CA ALA A 249 -8.26 -2.02 -7.02
C ALA A 249 -7.52 -1.04 -7.93
N THR A 250 -8.29 -0.39 -8.82
CA THR A 250 -7.83 0.71 -9.69
C THR A 250 -8.86 1.83 -9.64
N ILE A 251 -8.42 3.05 -9.36
CA ILE A 251 -9.25 4.25 -9.35
C ILE A 251 -8.82 5.17 -10.49
N ASP A 252 -9.80 5.60 -11.29
CA ASP A 252 -9.65 6.61 -12.32
C ASP A 252 -9.69 8.01 -11.66
N THR A 253 -8.56 8.72 -11.68
CA THR A 253 -8.42 10.04 -11.07
C THR A 253 -9.08 11.16 -11.87
N THR A 254 -9.55 10.90 -13.09
CA THR A 254 -10.36 11.88 -13.84
C THR A 254 -11.74 12.08 -13.21
N THR A 255 -12.18 11.11 -12.38
CA THR A 255 -13.50 11.12 -11.71
C THR A 255 -13.43 11.53 -10.25
N VAL A 256 -12.23 11.75 -9.69
CA VAL A 256 -12.03 12.10 -8.28
C VAL A 256 -11.11 13.31 -8.15
N THR A 257 -11.28 14.09 -7.08
CA THR A 257 -10.42 15.22 -6.77
C THR A 257 -9.47 14.83 -5.64
N LEU A 258 -8.16 14.91 -5.87
CA LEU A 258 -7.16 14.80 -4.82
C LEU A 258 -7.00 16.19 -4.19
N ALA A 259 -7.14 16.29 -2.86
CA ALA A 259 -7.07 17.57 -2.16
C ALA A 259 -5.63 17.98 -1.82
N GLY A 260 -4.67 17.07 -1.97
CA GLY A 260 -3.26 17.29 -1.68
C GLY A 260 -2.36 16.36 -2.47
N GLU A 261 -1.10 16.31 -2.04
CA GLU A 261 -0.05 15.53 -2.69
C GLU A 261 0.74 14.68 -1.67
N ASN A 262 0.21 14.50 -0.44
CA ASN A 262 0.87 13.68 0.58
C ASN A 262 0.35 12.24 0.54
N ILE A 263 1.10 11.36 1.19
CA ILE A 263 0.70 9.98 1.48
C ILE A 263 0.08 9.89 2.87
N LEU A 264 -0.61 8.79 3.14
CA LEU A 264 -1.13 8.49 4.47
C LEU A 264 -1.09 6.99 4.75
N PHE A 265 -0.99 6.64 6.03
CA PHE A 265 -1.39 5.34 6.58
C PHE A 265 -2.57 5.55 7.51
N MET A 266 -3.47 4.56 7.57
CA MET A 266 -4.64 4.67 8.42
C MET A 266 -4.88 3.37 9.20
N TYR A 267 -5.52 3.54 10.34
CA TYR A 267 -6.03 2.45 11.14
C TYR A 267 -7.42 2.81 11.66
N SER A 268 -8.32 1.85 11.68
CA SER A 268 -9.66 2.03 12.23
C SER A 268 -10.22 0.70 12.67
N ASP A 269 -11.04 0.73 13.70
CA ASP A 269 -11.96 -0.34 14.00
C ASP A 269 -13.29 -0.15 13.24
N VAL A 270 -13.95 -1.25 12.92
CA VAL A 270 -15.26 -1.23 12.27
C VAL A 270 -16.42 -1.41 13.25
N ASN A 271 -16.12 -1.60 14.53
CA ASN A 271 -17.08 -1.82 15.60
C ASN A 271 -16.89 -0.77 16.71
N ALA A 272 -17.97 -0.46 17.42
CA ALA A 272 -17.93 0.43 18.59
C ALA A 272 -17.79 -0.35 19.91
N THR A 273 -17.37 -1.61 19.86
CA THR A 273 -17.17 -2.48 21.03
C THR A 273 -15.69 -2.87 21.10
N SER A 274 -15.07 -2.65 22.26
CA SER A 274 -13.71 -3.12 22.49
C SER A 274 -13.65 -4.65 22.63
N SER A 275 -12.46 -5.21 22.38
CA SER A 275 -12.20 -6.61 22.71
C SER A 275 -12.28 -6.82 24.23
N THR A 276 -12.89 -7.93 24.65
CA THR A 276 -12.93 -8.35 26.07
C THR A 276 -11.69 -9.11 26.53
N ASP A 277 -10.77 -9.41 25.59
CA ASP A 277 -9.51 -10.08 25.93
C ASP A 277 -8.50 -9.05 26.48
N PRO A 278 -7.90 -9.27 27.66
CA PRO A 278 -6.94 -8.36 28.25
C PRO A 278 -5.67 -8.16 27.41
N ASN A 279 -5.40 -9.05 26.45
CA ASN A 279 -4.25 -8.93 25.56
C ASN A 279 -4.56 -8.18 24.25
N ALA A 280 -5.80 -7.71 24.06
CA ALA A 280 -6.16 -6.96 22.85
C ALA A 280 -5.22 -5.77 22.61
N ILE A 281 -4.85 -5.03 23.65
CA ILE A 281 -3.91 -3.90 23.57
C ILE A 281 -2.53 -4.30 23.03
N HIS A 282 -2.15 -5.56 23.19
CA HIS A 282 -0.88 -6.09 22.72
C HIS A 282 -0.97 -6.77 21.35
N LEU A 283 -2.14 -7.22 20.96
CA LEU A 283 -2.33 -8.11 19.79
C LEU A 283 -3.26 -7.53 18.71
N LEU A 284 -4.01 -6.47 18.97
CA LEU A 284 -4.91 -5.85 18.00
C LEU A 284 -4.30 -4.57 17.44
N PHE A 285 -3.59 -4.68 16.30
CA PHE A 285 -2.89 -3.56 15.69
C PHE A 285 -2.51 -3.84 14.23
N GLY A 286 -2.17 -2.77 13.51
CA GLY A 286 -1.47 -2.83 12.23
C GLY A 286 -0.02 -2.36 12.37
N LEU A 287 0.89 -2.95 11.60
CA LEU A 287 2.27 -2.48 11.47
C LEU A 287 2.57 -2.09 10.03
N VAL A 288 3.37 -1.04 9.90
CA VAL A 288 3.97 -0.61 8.65
C VAL A 288 5.47 -0.52 8.84
N ASP A 289 6.24 -1.03 7.88
CA ASP A 289 7.69 -0.94 7.86
C ASP A 289 8.19 -0.66 6.43
N ASN A 290 9.44 -0.20 6.31
CA ASN A 290 10.14 0.00 5.03
C ASN A 290 9.39 0.88 4.01
N VAL A 291 8.83 1.98 4.49
CA VAL A 291 8.11 2.93 3.63
C VAL A 291 9.05 3.55 2.62
N THR A 292 8.68 3.48 1.35
CA THR A 292 9.37 4.18 0.26
C THR A 292 8.35 4.88 -0.64
N VAL A 293 8.67 6.10 -1.07
CA VAL A 293 8.00 6.77 -2.18
C VAL A 293 9.01 6.94 -3.29
N MET A 294 8.74 6.37 -4.45
CA MET A 294 9.65 6.37 -5.59
C MET A 294 8.98 7.00 -6.80
N ALA A 295 9.71 7.86 -7.53
CA ALA A 295 9.23 8.35 -8.81
C ALA A 295 9.08 7.18 -9.81
N VAL A 296 7.94 7.10 -10.48
CA VAL A 296 7.75 6.18 -11.61
C VAL A 296 8.32 6.88 -12.84
N PRO A 297 9.38 6.34 -13.50
CA PRO A 297 9.94 6.97 -14.68
C PRO A 297 8.90 7.06 -15.80
N GLU A 298 8.64 8.26 -16.29
CA GLU A 298 7.83 8.40 -17.50
C GLU A 298 8.45 7.60 -18.66
N PRO A 299 7.65 6.90 -19.48
CA PRO A 299 8.14 6.28 -20.71
C PRO A 299 8.85 7.37 -21.51
N SER A 300 10.17 7.30 -21.64
CA SER A 300 10.94 8.41 -22.19
C SER A 300 10.45 8.72 -23.60
N VAL A 301 9.80 9.88 -23.79
CA VAL A 301 9.34 10.42 -25.09
C VAL A 301 10.52 10.45 -26.09
N PHE A 302 11.76 10.54 -25.59
CA PHE A 302 13.00 10.42 -26.35
C PHE A 302 13.16 9.03 -26.98
N ALA A 303 12.82 7.93 -26.31
CA ALA A 303 12.91 6.58 -26.91
C ALA A 303 11.89 6.40 -28.03
N LEU A 304 10.68 6.91 -27.86
CA LEU A 304 9.64 6.92 -28.90
C LEU A 304 10.01 7.86 -30.06
N GLY A 305 10.60 9.01 -29.77
CA GLY A 305 11.10 9.96 -30.80
C GLY A 305 12.20 9.36 -31.66
N ILE A 306 13.16 8.66 -31.08
CA ILE A 306 14.26 8.00 -31.80
C ILE A 306 13.73 6.84 -32.66
N LEU A 307 12.80 6.04 -32.13
CA LEU A 307 12.14 4.97 -32.89
C LEU A 307 11.32 5.53 -34.06
N GLY A 308 10.64 6.66 -33.85
CA GLY A 308 9.92 7.39 -34.91
C GLY A 308 10.84 7.89 -36.03
N ILE A 309 11.96 8.51 -35.68
CA ILE A 309 12.96 9.00 -36.64
C ILE A 309 13.62 7.84 -37.39
N ALA A 310 14.00 6.76 -36.69
CA ALA A 310 14.54 5.55 -37.31
C ALA A 310 13.56 4.89 -38.28
N GLY A 311 12.27 4.83 -37.90
CA GLY A 311 11.19 4.32 -38.75
C GLY A 311 11.02 5.15 -40.03
N ILE A 312 11.04 6.46 -39.93
CA ILE A 312 10.95 7.37 -41.09
C ILE A 312 12.17 7.20 -41.99
N TYR A 313 13.36 7.05 -41.42
CA TYR A 313 14.57 6.86 -42.22
C TYR A 313 14.57 5.53 -42.99
N VAL A 314 14.15 4.45 -42.36
CA VAL A 314 13.99 3.11 -43.04
C VAL A 314 12.92 3.17 -44.10
N ALA A 315 11.79 3.80 -43.86
CA ALA A 315 10.70 3.94 -44.83
C ALA A 315 11.11 4.74 -46.08
N ARG A 316 11.94 5.79 -45.90
CA ARG A 316 12.49 6.58 -47.03
C ARG A 316 13.52 5.81 -47.85
N ARG A 317 14.30 4.88 -47.27
CA ARG A 317 15.24 4.03 -47.99
C ARG A 317 14.56 2.94 -48.84
N ARG A 318 13.38 2.51 -48.45
CA ARG A 318 12.61 1.50 -49.21
C ARG A 318 11.87 2.07 -50.43
N LYS A 319 11.81 3.37 -50.60
CA LYS A 319 11.16 4.07 -51.73
C LYS A 319 12.15 4.56 -52.80
N LYS A 320 13.44 4.28 -52.64
CA LYS A 320 14.48 4.44 -53.67
C LYS A 320 15.00 3.06 -54.11
#